data_60d413d8a5e8ed15e8dfd8ec0c7d1361
#
_entry.id   60d413d8a5e8ed15e8dfd8ec0c7d1361
#
_cell.length_a   1.000
_cell.length_b   1.000
_cell.length_c   1.000
_cell.angle_alpha   90.00
_cell.angle_beta   90.00
_cell.angle_gamma   90.00
#
_symmetry.space_group_name_H-M   'P 1'
#
loop_
_entity.id
_entity.type
_entity.pdbx_description
1 polymer ?
#
loop_
_entity_poly.entity_id
_entity_poly.type
_entity_poly.pdbx_seq_one_letter_code
_entity_poly.pdbx_strand_id
1 'polypeptide(L)'
;MSEKIWSDDAWKDYLYWQTQDKKTLKRINQLIRDIERNGAMRGMGEPELLKGDLQGEYSRCINEKDRLVYHLEEGRIYIAHCKGHYGDK
;
A
#
# COMPACT_ATOMS: atom_id res chain seq x y z
N MET A 1 -13.53 -8.90 6.74
CA MET A 1 -12.07 -8.69 6.74
C MET A 1 -11.41 -9.38 5.60
N SER A 2 -10.45 -8.70 4.99
CA SER A 2 -9.75 -9.24 3.84
C SER A 2 -8.45 -9.88 4.26
N GLU A 3 -8.09 -10.92 3.55
CA GLU A 3 -6.79 -11.54 3.69
C GLU A 3 -5.75 -10.61 3.07
N LYS A 4 -4.60 -10.48 3.73
CA LYS A 4 -3.50 -9.65 3.22
C LYS A 4 -2.39 -10.55 2.73
N ILE A 5 -1.94 -10.31 1.51
CA ILE A 5 -0.88 -11.10 0.93
C ILE A 5 0.27 -10.15 0.60
N TRP A 6 1.40 -10.35 1.28
CA TRP A 6 2.56 -9.48 1.16
C TRP A 6 3.56 -10.08 0.18
N SER A 7 4.02 -9.28 -0.78
CA SER A 7 5.16 -9.70 -1.56
C SER A 7 6.37 -9.72 -0.64
N ASP A 8 7.45 -10.36 -1.09
CA ASP A 8 8.68 -10.37 -0.30
C ASP A 8 9.18 -8.96 -0.07
N ASP A 9 9.11 -8.11 -1.08
CA ASP A 9 9.53 -6.72 -0.97
C ASP A 9 8.67 -5.96 0.03
N ALA A 10 7.37 -6.15 -0.06
CA ALA A 10 6.45 -5.46 0.85
C ALA A 10 6.68 -5.90 2.29
N TRP A 11 6.90 -7.19 2.49
CA TRP A 11 7.16 -7.70 3.84
C TRP A 11 8.44 -7.12 4.41
N LYS A 12 9.46 -7.04 3.58
CA LYS A 12 10.73 -6.44 3.97
C LYS A 12 10.54 -4.97 4.35
N ASP A 13 9.76 -4.25 3.55
CA ASP A 13 9.45 -2.84 3.83
C ASP A 13 8.72 -2.71 5.16
N TYR A 14 7.75 -3.56 5.39
CA TYR A 14 6.95 -3.52 6.61
C TYR A 14 7.82 -3.75 7.84
N LEU A 15 8.71 -4.73 7.76
CA LEU A 15 9.63 -5.00 8.86
C LEU A 15 10.58 -3.82 9.11
N TYR A 16 10.99 -3.16 8.03
CA TYR A 16 11.84 -1.97 8.14
C TYR A 16 11.15 -0.89 8.99
N TRP A 17 9.88 -0.63 8.69
CA TRP A 17 9.14 0.40 9.40
C TRP A 17 8.94 0.06 10.88
N GLN A 18 8.84 -1.21 11.21
CA GLN A 18 8.65 -1.63 12.60
C GLN A 18 9.81 -1.19 13.50
N THR A 19 11.01 -1.13 12.95
CA THR A 19 12.17 -0.74 13.74
C THR A 19 12.60 0.70 13.49
N GLN A 20 12.20 1.29 12.38
CA GLN A 20 12.70 2.61 12.00
C GLN A 20 11.72 3.75 12.24
N ASP A 21 10.43 3.49 12.11
CA ASP A 21 9.47 4.59 12.22
C ASP A 21 8.07 4.04 12.50
N LYS A 22 7.72 3.99 13.76
CA LYS A 22 6.43 3.45 14.17
C LYS A 22 5.25 4.30 13.71
N LYS A 23 5.48 5.57 13.52
CA LYS A 23 4.45 6.46 13.04
C LYS A 23 4.07 6.09 11.60
N THR A 24 5.07 5.83 10.78
CA THR A 24 4.85 5.39 9.41
C THR A 24 4.17 4.03 9.38
N LEU A 25 4.58 3.13 10.25
CA LEU A 25 3.95 1.83 10.37
C LEU A 25 2.47 1.96 10.67
N LYS A 26 2.13 2.83 11.62
CA LYS A 26 0.74 3.07 12.00
C LYS A 26 -0.06 3.59 10.82
N ARG A 27 0.53 4.49 10.05
CA ARG A 27 -0.12 5.04 8.86
C ARG A 27 -0.41 3.94 7.83
N ILE A 28 0.56 3.06 7.61
CA ILE A 28 0.38 1.94 6.68
C ILE A 28 -0.79 1.06 7.14
N ASN A 29 -0.83 0.76 8.43
CA ASN A 29 -1.92 -0.05 8.97
C ASN A 29 -3.27 0.61 8.76
N GLN A 30 -3.33 1.93 8.95
CA GLN A 30 -4.57 2.68 8.72
C GLN A 30 -4.99 2.64 7.27
N LEU A 31 -4.04 2.76 6.36
CA LEU A 31 -4.35 2.70 4.94
C LEU A 31 -4.90 1.34 4.54
N ILE A 32 -4.33 0.27 5.07
CA ILE A 32 -4.81 -1.07 4.76
C ILE A 32 -6.24 -1.26 5.27
N ARG A 33 -6.53 -0.77 6.46
CA ARG A 33 -7.89 -0.84 6.99
C ARG A 33 -8.86 -0.04 6.14
N ASP A 34 -8.40 1.10 5.65
CA ASP A 34 -9.23 1.93 4.81
C ASP A 34 -9.54 1.25 3.48
N ILE A 35 -8.56 0.55 2.92
CA ILE A 35 -8.79 -0.23 1.71
C ILE A 35 -9.84 -1.30 1.97
N GLU A 36 -9.78 -1.96 3.10
CA GLU A 36 -10.77 -2.98 3.45
C GLU A 36 -12.17 -2.39 3.52
N ARG A 37 -12.27 -1.17 4.03
CA ARG A 37 -13.56 -0.54 4.24
C ARG A 37 -14.12 0.09 2.98
N ASN A 38 -13.28 0.75 2.22
CA ASN A 38 -13.73 1.62 1.13
C ASN A 38 -13.37 1.13 -0.26
N GLY A 39 -12.55 0.09 -0.38
CA GLY A 39 -12.15 -0.43 -1.68
C GLY A 39 -10.88 0.22 -2.19
N ALA A 40 -10.52 -0.14 -3.43
CA ALA A 40 -9.22 0.24 -3.98
C ALA A 40 -9.07 1.72 -4.23
N MET A 41 -10.13 2.38 -4.69
CA MET A 41 -10.03 3.75 -5.20
C MET A 41 -10.66 4.82 -4.32
N ARG A 42 -11.11 4.48 -3.14
CA ARG A 42 -11.76 5.45 -2.26
C ARG A 42 -11.09 5.50 -0.91
N GLY A 43 -11.04 6.69 -0.35
CA GLY A 43 -10.63 6.85 1.01
C GLY A 43 -9.32 7.62 1.14
N MET A 44 -8.63 7.38 2.24
CA MET A 44 -7.47 8.18 2.60
C MET A 44 -6.24 7.83 1.77
N GLY A 45 -5.33 8.80 1.68
CA GLY A 45 -4.06 8.57 1.00
C GLY A 45 -4.08 8.81 -0.50
N GLU A 46 -5.13 9.45 -1.01
CA GLU A 46 -5.23 9.79 -2.44
C GLU A 46 -5.04 8.57 -3.33
N PRO A 47 -5.94 7.58 -3.27
CA PRO A 47 -5.80 6.38 -4.09
C PRO A 47 -5.71 6.70 -5.57
N GLU A 48 -4.84 5.98 -6.25
CA GLU A 48 -4.54 6.25 -7.64
C GLU A 48 -4.26 4.95 -8.38
N LEU A 49 -4.80 4.81 -9.58
CA LEU A 49 -4.51 3.65 -10.43
C LEU A 49 -3.21 3.92 -11.18
N LEU A 50 -2.27 3.01 -11.09
CA LEU A 50 -0.98 3.17 -11.71
C LEU A 50 -0.97 2.70 -13.16
N LYS A 51 0.01 3.16 -13.92
CA LYS A 51 0.14 2.83 -15.33
C LYS A 51 1.53 2.28 -15.61
N GLY A 52 1.74 1.87 -16.87
CA GLY A 52 3.03 1.38 -17.28
C GLY A 52 3.36 0.04 -16.66
N ASP A 53 4.56 -0.09 -16.14
CA ASP A 53 5.02 -1.35 -15.57
C ASP A 53 4.18 -1.81 -14.38
N LEU A 54 3.50 -0.86 -13.74
CA LEU A 54 2.67 -1.17 -12.58
C LEU A 54 1.18 -1.14 -12.91
N GLN A 55 0.86 -1.31 -14.16
CA GLN A 55 -0.53 -1.34 -14.59
C GLN A 55 -1.31 -2.40 -13.82
N GLY A 56 -2.47 -2.01 -13.32
CA GLY A 56 -3.29 -2.91 -12.51
C GLY A 56 -3.09 -2.76 -11.03
N GLU A 57 -2.04 -2.04 -10.63
CA GLU A 57 -1.79 -1.75 -9.22
C GLU A 57 -2.32 -0.37 -8.88
N TYR A 58 -2.57 -0.18 -7.59
CA TYR A 58 -3.00 1.11 -7.05
C TYR A 58 -1.96 1.61 -6.07
N SER A 59 -1.97 2.90 -5.81
CA SER A 59 -1.08 3.43 -4.78
C SER A 59 -1.84 4.40 -3.88
N ARG A 60 -1.39 4.47 -2.64
CA ARG A 60 -1.85 5.47 -1.69
C ARG A 60 -0.63 6.10 -1.03
N CYS A 61 -0.75 7.38 -0.71
CA CYS A 61 0.34 8.10 -0.06
C CYS A 61 0.47 7.68 1.39
N ILE A 62 1.64 7.22 1.76
CA ILE A 62 1.97 6.98 3.15
C ILE A 62 2.45 8.30 3.76
N ASN A 63 3.37 8.94 3.06
CA ASN A 63 3.88 10.27 3.39
C ASN A 63 4.36 10.90 2.08
N GLU A 64 5.15 11.95 2.15
CA GLU A 64 5.59 12.64 0.94
C GLU A 64 6.51 11.81 0.06
N LYS A 65 7.20 10.84 0.66
CA LYS A 65 8.19 10.04 -0.06
C LYS A 65 7.75 8.63 -0.36
N ASP A 66 6.91 8.07 0.49
CA ASP A 66 6.61 6.65 0.43
C ASP A 66 5.18 6.39 0.04
N ARG A 67 4.99 5.32 -0.74
CA ARG A 67 3.68 4.91 -1.22
C ARG A 67 3.39 3.48 -0.85
N LEU A 68 2.12 3.18 -0.64
CA LEU A 68 1.62 1.83 -0.49
C LEU A 68 1.11 1.40 -1.85
N VAL A 69 1.71 0.35 -2.43
CA VAL A 69 1.31 -0.15 -3.74
C VAL A 69 0.62 -1.49 -3.55
N TYR A 70 -0.56 -1.62 -4.11
CA TYR A 70 -1.43 -2.77 -3.83
C TYR A 70 -2.43 -3.00 -4.95
N HIS A 71 -3.08 -4.16 -4.92
CA HIS A 71 -4.26 -4.40 -5.73
C HIS A 71 -5.18 -5.34 -4.97
N LEU A 72 -6.42 -5.43 -5.43
CA LEU A 72 -7.42 -6.31 -4.83
C LEU A 72 -7.74 -7.40 -5.82
N GLU A 73 -7.90 -8.61 -5.30
CA GLU A 73 -8.24 -9.74 -6.15
C GLU A 73 -9.00 -10.75 -5.29
N GLU A 74 -10.22 -11.06 -5.69
CA GLU A 74 -11.04 -12.05 -4.99
C GLU A 74 -11.16 -11.79 -3.49
N GLY A 75 -11.32 -10.52 -3.14
CA GLY A 75 -11.50 -10.15 -1.74
C GLY A 75 -10.22 -10.10 -0.93
N ARG A 76 -9.08 -10.29 -1.59
CA ARG A 76 -7.78 -10.24 -0.92
C ARG A 76 -7.04 -8.98 -1.31
N ILE A 77 -6.23 -8.49 -0.37
CA ILE A 77 -5.40 -7.32 -0.62
C ILE A 77 -3.97 -7.79 -0.85
N TYR A 78 -3.49 -7.58 -2.06
CA TYR A 78 -2.11 -7.93 -2.42
C TYR A 78 -1.27 -6.69 -2.27
N ILE A 79 -0.26 -6.72 -1.42
CA ILE A 79 0.59 -5.58 -1.13
C ILE A 79 1.95 -5.80 -1.77
N ALA A 80 2.26 -4.97 -2.76
CA ALA A 80 3.50 -5.12 -3.53
C ALA A 80 4.67 -4.38 -2.90
N HIS A 81 4.41 -3.18 -2.39
CA HIS A 81 5.45 -2.35 -1.78
C HIS A 81 4.81 -1.42 -0.77
N CYS A 82 5.58 -1.04 0.25
CA CYS A 82 5.12 0.00 1.16
C CYS A 82 6.27 0.92 1.59
N LYS A 83 7.21 1.12 0.68
CA LYS A 83 8.32 2.02 0.90
C LYS A 83 8.81 2.49 -0.47
N GLY A 84 9.14 3.76 -0.59
CA GLY A 84 9.60 4.31 -1.84
C GLY A 84 8.48 4.90 -2.67
N HIS A 85 8.84 5.39 -3.82
CA HIS A 85 7.96 6.18 -4.68
C HIS A 85 7.78 5.44 -6.00
N TYR A 86 6.64 4.82 -6.21
CA TYR A 86 6.39 3.99 -7.38
C TYR A 86 5.31 4.56 -8.28
N GLY A 87 5.46 4.29 -9.59
CA GLY A 87 4.45 4.68 -10.55
C GLY A 87 4.43 6.16 -10.87
N ASP A 88 5.43 6.88 -10.42
CA ASP A 88 5.51 8.31 -10.60
C ASP A 88 6.79 8.66 -11.32
N LYS A 89 6.69 9.13 -12.51
CA LYS A 89 7.86 9.45 -13.29
C LYS A 89 7.86 10.87 -13.71
#